data_ee000bdcc9182863b647ea133c07bfb7
#
_entry.id   ee000bdcc9182863b647ea133c07bfb7
#
_cell.length_a   1.000
_cell.length_b   1.000
_cell.length_c   1.000
_cell.angle_alpha   90.00
_cell.angle_beta   90.00
_cell.angle_gamma   90.00
#
_symmetry.space_group_name_H-M   'P 1'
#
loop_
_entity.id
_entity.type
_entity.pdbx_description
1 polymer ?
#
loop_
_entity_poly.entity_id
_entity_poly.type
_entity_poly.pdbx_seq_one_letter_code
_entity_poly.pdbx_strand_id
1 'polypeptide(L)'
;MEATTAERYTSGGPGAEPDVTSFPAAFQQTAARLGDGTAIVDGDRTVTWNELRSLARAAAGGLASLGVTKGDTVALMLNNRLEFFPIDLGAVTLGAVPFSIYQTASPEQIAYVVGDAGAKVAIVEKGFLEIFEKARKELPDVEHLIVLDGDGGTGSYEDLLAADPDFDDEAAAAGVGLDDLLTLIYTSGTTGPPKGVELTHRNLLGLVAGVDDLIDFPEEGGKIISWLPAAHIAERGAHYYLPLSKGGSVTVCPDPRQIIEFLPTVRPTWFFAVPRVWEKLKAGLETMLASLPDEQREPAQKGLEAAIAKVRAEQAGEAVPEEVVAAAAAMEEQMFANLRAHLGLDQVLAVNVGAAPTPVEVLEFFHAIGIPVAELWGMSETCGAATVNPPGKVKLGTVGPPLPGVEIRLADDGEVQVRGSLIMAGYRNLPEKTAETLDEERWLATGDIGEIDEDGYLRIVDRKKELIINAAGKNMSPASIESHLKAASPLIGQAVAIGDARPYNVALIVLDPEYAPAWAAKQGIDSDGVAALAENEQVLAAVQAAVDEANAKMSRVEQIKRFELLPEDWLPGGDELTPTMKLKRRPIADKYEAEIEGLYAKAK
;
A
#
# COMPACT_ATOMS: atom_id res chain seq x y z
N MET A 1 -35.65 6.89 2.56
CA MET A 1 -35.49 8.05 1.66
C MET A 1 -34.70 7.55 0.48
N GLU A 2 -35.13 7.74 -0.76
CA GLU A 2 -34.28 7.46 -1.92
C GLU A 2 -33.16 8.49 -1.90
N ALA A 3 -31.91 8.01 -2.00
CA ALA A 3 -30.73 8.86 -2.08
C ALA A 3 -30.87 9.82 -3.28
N THR A 4 -30.44 11.06 -3.13
CA THR A 4 -30.41 12.02 -4.25
C THR A 4 -29.37 11.58 -5.27
N THR A 5 -29.46 12.04 -6.52
CA THR A 5 -28.47 11.70 -7.55
C THR A 5 -27.04 12.12 -7.15
N ALA A 6 -26.89 13.17 -6.34
CA ALA A 6 -25.61 13.63 -5.81
C ALA A 6 -25.00 12.70 -4.76
N GLU A 7 -25.82 11.91 -4.07
CA GLU A 7 -25.36 10.90 -3.09
C GLU A 7 -24.91 9.58 -3.75
N ARG A 8 -25.11 9.44 -5.07
CA ARG A 8 -24.78 8.24 -5.83
C ARG A 8 -23.74 8.43 -6.93
N TYR A 9 -23.27 9.64 -7.17
CA TYR A 9 -22.30 9.96 -8.22
C TYR A 9 -21.39 11.13 -7.84
N THR A 10 -20.11 11.00 -8.15
CA THR A 10 -19.13 12.08 -8.03
C THR A 10 -18.07 11.96 -9.13
N SER A 11 -17.42 13.05 -9.48
CA SER A 11 -16.39 13.09 -10.52
C SER A 11 -15.28 14.06 -10.15
N GLY A 12 -14.04 13.70 -10.43
CA GLY A 12 -12.86 14.58 -10.32
C GLY A 12 -12.79 15.66 -11.41
N GLY A 13 -13.78 15.72 -12.30
CA GLY A 13 -13.74 16.60 -13.48
C GLY A 13 -12.90 16.00 -14.61
N PRO A 14 -12.64 16.79 -15.68
CA PRO A 14 -11.84 16.34 -16.80
C PRO A 14 -10.40 16.05 -16.35
N GLY A 15 -9.85 14.91 -16.76
CA GLY A 15 -8.43 14.60 -16.59
C GLY A 15 -7.59 15.22 -17.71
N ALA A 16 -6.31 15.44 -17.43
CA ALA A 16 -5.36 15.78 -18.48
C ALA A 16 -5.07 14.54 -19.33
N GLU A 17 -5.08 14.71 -20.67
CA GLU A 17 -4.51 13.69 -21.56
C GLU A 17 -2.98 13.70 -21.39
N PRO A 18 -2.33 12.53 -21.35
CA PRO A 18 -0.87 12.48 -21.32
C PRO A 18 -0.26 13.22 -22.53
N ASP A 19 0.71 14.09 -22.27
CA ASP A 19 1.43 14.84 -23.30
C ASP A 19 2.57 14.02 -23.95
N VAL A 20 2.72 12.76 -23.53
CA VAL A 20 3.71 11.80 -24.03
C VAL A 20 3.03 10.54 -24.55
N THR A 21 3.71 9.85 -25.45
CA THR A 21 3.16 8.65 -26.13
C THR A 21 3.27 7.37 -25.31
N SER A 22 4.13 7.34 -24.29
CA SER A 22 4.38 6.15 -23.47
C SER A 22 5.20 6.51 -22.22
N PHE A 23 5.27 5.60 -21.26
CA PHE A 23 6.14 5.76 -20.08
C PHE A 23 7.64 5.85 -20.44
N PRO A 24 8.22 5.00 -21.34
CA PRO A 24 9.61 5.20 -21.77
C PRO A 24 9.87 6.58 -22.36
N ALA A 25 8.92 7.15 -23.14
CA ALA A 25 9.06 8.52 -23.66
C ALA A 25 9.08 9.57 -22.54
N ALA A 26 8.21 9.44 -21.51
CA ALA A 26 8.21 10.30 -20.33
C ALA A 26 9.56 10.22 -19.59
N PHE A 27 10.06 9.01 -19.35
CA PHE A 27 11.35 8.79 -18.71
C PHE A 27 12.50 9.41 -19.51
N GLN A 28 12.55 9.22 -20.84
CA GLN A 28 13.61 9.78 -21.67
C GLN A 28 13.61 11.32 -21.66
N GLN A 29 12.43 11.96 -21.70
CA GLN A 29 12.30 13.42 -21.56
C GLN A 29 12.81 13.88 -20.19
N THR A 30 12.43 13.19 -19.11
CA THR A 30 12.87 13.50 -17.74
C THR A 30 14.39 13.33 -17.59
N ALA A 31 14.96 12.24 -18.11
CA ALA A 31 16.39 12.00 -18.08
C ALA A 31 17.18 13.05 -18.88
N ALA A 32 16.67 13.46 -20.04
CA ALA A 32 17.29 14.52 -20.85
C ALA A 32 17.25 15.90 -20.13
N ARG A 33 16.17 16.18 -19.39
CA ARG A 33 16.02 17.43 -18.62
C ARG A 33 16.94 17.49 -17.40
N LEU A 34 17.10 16.37 -16.66
CA LEU A 34 17.78 16.32 -15.37
C LEU A 34 19.27 15.90 -15.46
N GLY A 35 19.66 15.26 -16.54
CA GLY A 35 21.07 15.00 -16.90
C GLY A 35 21.88 14.31 -15.79
N ASP A 36 22.84 15.07 -15.23
CA ASP A 36 23.74 14.57 -14.17
C ASP A 36 23.16 14.72 -12.75
N GLY A 37 21.89 15.14 -12.62
CA GLY A 37 21.16 15.11 -11.36
C GLY A 37 21.00 13.66 -10.84
N THR A 38 20.83 13.51 -9.53
CA THR A 38 20.63 12.20 -8.88
C THR A 38 19.28 11.61 -9.27
N ALA A 39 19.28 10.39 -9.82
CA ALA A 39 18.08 9.61 -10.09
C ALA A 39 17.81 8.56 -8.99
N ILE A 40 18.80 7.70 -8.71
CA ILE A 40 18.66 6.60 -7.76
C ILE A 40 19.80 6.64 -6.73
N VAL A 41 19.45 6.36 -5.47
CA VAL A 41 20.39 6.15 -4.36
C VAL A 41 20.12 4.78 -3.75
N ASP A 42 21.14 3.92 -3.68
CA ASP A 42 21.07 2.58 -3.10
C ASP A 42 22.29 2.34 -2.22
N GLY A 43 22.17 2.55 -0.92
CA GLY A 43 23.27 2.57 0.02
C GLY A 43 24.30 3.64 -0.37
N ASP A 44 25.54 3.22 -0.62
CA ASP A 44 26.64 4.11 -1.05
C ASP A 44 26.67 4.35 -2.57
N ARG A 45 25.80 3.69 -3.34
CA ARG A 45 25.73 3.84 -4.80
C ARG A 45 24.75 4.95 -5.16
N THR A 46 25.20 5.87 -5.99
CA THR A 46 24.38 6.93 -6.56
C THR A 46 24.46 6.86 -8.07
N VAL A 47 23.31 6.92 -8.74
CA VAL A 47 23.20 6.89 -10.20
C VAL A 47 22.48 8.16 -10.65
N THR A 48 23.06 8.84 -11.64
CA THR A 48 22.48 10.01 -12.27
C THR A 48 21.41 9.61 -13.30
N TRP A 49 20.61 10.57 -13.76
CA TRP A 49 19.62 10.32 -14.81
C TRP A 49 20.26 9.88 -16.12
N ASN A 50 21.43 10.45 -16.49
CA ASN A 50 22.18 10.03 -17.67
C ASN A 50 22.70 8.60 -17.55
N GLU A 51 23.23 8.23 -16.38
CA GLU A 51 23.69 6.87 -16.11
C GLU A 51 22.52 5.87 -16.09
N LEU A 52 21.41 6.22 -15.44
CA LEU A 52 20.20 5.37 -15.41
C LEU A 52 19.67 5.11 -16.82
N ARG A 53 19.61 6.15 -17.68
CA ARG A 53 19.23 6.00 -19.09
C ARG A 53 20.20 5.08 -19.83
N SER A 54 21.50 5.22 -19.61
CA SER A 54 22.51 4.38 -20.24
C SER A 54 22.38 2.91 -19.82
N LEU A 55 22.14 2.65 -18.53
CA LEU A 55 21.90 1.31 -18.01
C LEU A 55 20.58 0.70 -18.55
N ALA A 56 19.52 1.50 -18.63
CA ALA A 56 18.23 1.07 -19.20
C ALA A 56 18.35 0.72 -20.68
N ARG A 57 19.11 1.52 -21.46
CA ARG A 57 19.42 1.25 -22.86
C ARG A 57 20.18 -0.08 -23.01
N ALA A 58 21.23 -0.29 -22.20
CA ALA A 58 21.99 -1.52 -22.22
C ALA A 58 21.13 -2.75 -21.83
N ALA A 59 20.25 -2.59 -20.84
CA ALA A 59 19.30 -3.64 -20.45
C ALA A 59 18.29 -3.95 -21.58
N ALA A 60 17.79 -2.92 -22.30
CA ALA A 60 16.93 -3.11 -23.46
C ALA A 60 17.66 -3.90 -24.56
N GLY A 61 18.90 -3.52 -24.91
CA GLY A 61 19.72 -4.24 -25.88
C GLY A 61 19.99 -5.69 -25.48
N GLY A 62 20.28 -5.92 -24.21
CA GLY A 62 20.46 -7.26 -23.66
C GLY A 62 19.18 -8.11 -23.77
N LEU A 63 18.04 -7.58 -23.38
CA LEU A 63 16.75 -8.28 -23.51
C LEU A 63 16.41 -8.55 -24.98
N ALA A 64 16.62 -7.58 -25.86
CA ALA A 64 16.41 -7.77 -27.31
C ALA A 64 17.32 -8.88 -27.88
N SER A 65 18.58 -8.98 -27.41
CA SER A 65 19.52 -10.05 -27.78
C SER A 65 19.06 -11.45 -27.33
N LEU A 66 18.26 -11.52 -26.26
CA LEU A 66 17.58 -12.74 -25.80
C LEU A 66 16.26 -13.02 -26.54
N GLY A 67 15.93 -12.23 -27.57
CA GLY A 67 14.72 -12.40 -28.38
C GLY A 67 13.45 -11.80 -27.76
N VAL A 68 13.57 -10.95 -26.73
CA VAL A 68 12.42 -10.22 -26.17
C VAL A 68 11.97 -9.13 -27.16
N THR A 69 10.70 -9.13 -27.45
CA THR A 69 10.03 -8.19 -28.35
C THR A 69 8.82 -7.55 -27.68
N LYS A 70 8.23 -6.57 -28.36
CA LYS A 70 7.00 -5.89 -27.91
C LYS A 70 5.90 -6.89 -27.58
N GLY A 71 5.33 -6.78 -26.37
CA GLY A 71 4.27 -7.62 -25.85
C GLY A 71 4.75 -8.89 -25.14
N ASP A 72 6.02 -9.28 -25.27
CA ASP A 72 6.59 -10.37 -24.48
C ASP A 72 6.68 -9.98 -22.99
N THR A 73 6.49 -10.94 -22.10
CA THR A 73 6.54 -10.70 -20.66
C THR A 73 7.91 -11.05 -20.09
N VAL A 74 8.35 -10.29 -19.08
CA VAL A 74 9.62 -10.49 -18.37
C VAL A 74 9.34 -10.60 -16.86
N ALA A 75 9.66 -11.75 -16.28
CA ALA A 75 9.44 -12.01 -14.86
C ALA A 75 10.61 -11.50 -14.00
N LEU A 76 10.32 -10.76 -12.93
CA LEU A 76 11.30 -10.20 -12.02
C LEU A 76 11.08 -10.73 -10.60
N MET A 77 12.07 -11.37 -10.00
CA MET A 77 12.03 -11.80 -8.59
C MET A 77 13.22 -11.20 -7.84
N LEU A 78 13.06 -9.95 -7.46
CA LEU A 78 14.10 -9.10 -6.87
C LEU A 78 13.59 -8.45 -5.59
N ASN A 79 14.49 -8.15 -4.66
CA ASN A 79 14.25 -7.16 -3.62
C ASN A 79 14.27 -5.74 -4.22
N ASN A 80 13.90 -4.73 -3.43
CA ASN A 80 14.10 -3.35 -3.84
C ASN A 80 15.61 -3.10 -3.91
N ARG A 81 16.10 -2.74 -5.09
CA ARG A 81 17.52 -2.56 -5.40
C ARG A 81 17.70 -1.75 -6.68
N LEU A 82 18.88 -1.19 -6.85
CA LEU A 82 19.21 -0.34 -8.00
C LEU A 82 18.97 -1.05 -9.34
N GLU A 83 19.38 -2.31 -9.48
CA GLU A 83 19.30 -3.06 -10.73
C GLU A 83 17.85 -3.28 -11.22
N PHE A 84 16.86 -3.22 -10.32
CA PHE A 84 15.45 -3.28 -10.69
C PHE A 84 15.10 -2.19 -11.71
N PHE A 85 15.58 -0.95 -11.50
CA PHE A 85 15.22 0.20 -12.32
C PHE A 85 15.65 0.08 -13.78
N PRO A 86 16.94 -0.15 -14.12
CA PRO A 86 17.34 -0.29 -15.51
C PRO A 86 16.78 -1.54 -16.20
N ILE A 87 16.53 -2.63 -15.47
CA ILE A 87 15.93 -3.85 -16.04
C ILE A 87 14.49 -3.60 -16.45
N ASP A 88 13.68 -3.05 -15.57
CA ASP A 88 12.26 -2.75 -15.83
C ASP A 88 12.14 -1.68 -16.93
N LEU A 89 12.92 -0.59 -16.84
CA LEU A 89 13.00 0.46 -17.88
C LEU A 89 13.42 -0.11 -19.24
N GLY A 90 14.41 -1.00 -19.27
CA GLY A 90 14.85 -1.65 -20.50
C GLY A 90 13.74 -2.48 -21.14
N ALA A 91 13.02 -3.26 -20.34
CA ALA A 91 11.89 -4.06 -20.82
C ALA A 91 10.77 -3.16 -21.40
N VAL A 92 10.33 -2.14 -20.66
CA VAL A 92 9.26 -1.25 -21.14
C VAL A 92 9.68 -0.39 -22.34
N THR A 93 10.98 -0.11 -22.51
CA THR A 93 11.54 0.57 -23.69
C THR A 93 11.37 -0.26 -24.95
N LEU A 94 11.46 -1.59 -24.86
CA LEU A 94 11.15 -2.53 -25.94
C LEU A 94 9.64 -2.68 -26.20
N GLY A 95 8.79 -2.13 -25.34
CA GLY A 95 7.36 -2.43 -25.29
C GLY A 95 7.06 -3.84 -24.75
N ALA A 96 8.04 -4.48 -24.10
CA ALA A 96 7.82 -5.69 -23.32
C ALA A 96 7.14 -5.36 -21.98
N VAL A 97 6.59 -6.38 -21.34
CA VAL A 97 5.71 -6.26 -20.16
C VAL A 97 6.39 -6.88 -18.94
N PRO A 98 7.23 -6.12 -18.20
CA PRO A 98 7.83 -6.62 -16.97
C PRO A 98 6.78 -6.76 -15.87
N PHE A 99 6.90 -7.82 -15.07
CA PHE A 99 6.09 -8.00 -13.86
C PHE A 99 6.92 -8.59 -12.74
N SER A 100 6.58 -8.23 -11.51
CA SER A 100 7.32 -8.71 -10.34
C SER A 100 6.59 -9.85 -9.63
N ILE A 101 7.37 -10.78 -9.11
CA ILE A 101 6.93 -11.90 -8.28
C ILE A 101 7.16 -11.51 -6.82
N TYR A 102 6.19 -11.78 -5.94
CA TYR A 102 6.39 -11.57 -4.51
C TYR A 102 7.51 -12.46 -3.97
N GLN A 103 8.40 -11.89 -3.15
CA GLN A 103 9.54 -12.60 -2.55
C GLN A 103 9.09 -13.75 -1.61
N THR A 104 7.87 -13.68 -1.11
CA THR A 104 7.25 -14.69 -0.23
C THR A 104 6.45 -15.75 -0.98
N ALA A 105 6.46 -15.73 -2.33
CA ALA A 105 5.70 -16.67 -3.14
C ALA A 105 6.25 -18.10 -3.02
N SER A 106 5.35 -19.09 -2.90
CA SER A 106 5.73 -20.50 -2.95
C SER A 106 6.13 -20.93 -4.37
N PRO A 107 6.85 -22.07 -4.56
CA PRO A 107 7.18 -22.56 -5.89
C PRO A 107 5.94 -22.73 -6.80
N GLU A 108 4.81 -23.18 -6.25
CA GLU A 108 3.55 -23.38 -6.98
C GLU A 108 2.97 -22.01 -7.42
N GLN A 109 3.05 -20.99 -6.56
CA GLN A 109 2.62 -19.63 -6.89
C GLN A 109 3.51 -19.01 -7.97
N ILE A 110 4.83 -19.21 -7.89
CA ILE A 110 5.79 -18.75 -8.91
C ILE A 110 5.47 -19.42 -10.24
N ALA A 111 5.32 -20.75 -10.24
CA ALA A 111 4.99 -21.52 -11.44
C ALA A 111 3.69 -21.02 -12.08
N TYR A 112 2.67 -20.78 -11.25
CA TYR A 112 1.39 -20.27 -11.73
C TYR A 112 1.51 -18.88 -12.38
N VAL A 113 2.09 -17.88 -11.67
CA VAL A 113 2.11 -16.51 -12.20
C VAL A 113 3.04 -16.33 -13.40
N VAL A 114 4.18 -17.04 -13.43
CA VAL A 114 5.12 -17.00 -14.56
C VAL A 114 4.54 -17.73 -15.78
N GLY A 115 3.88 -18.88 -15.57
CA GLY A 115 3.21 -19.63 -16.62
C GLY A 115 2.00 -18.89 -17.21
N ASP A 116 1.13 -18.31 -16.37
CA ASP A 116 -0.01 -17.51 -16.81
C ASP A 116 0.44 -16.24 -17.56
N ALA A 117 1.50 -15.59 -17.12
CA ALA A 117 2.10 -14.48 -17.84
C ALA A 117 2.70 -14.89 -19.19
N GLY A 118 3.15 -16.14 -19.34
CA GLY A 118 3.84 -16.64 -20.51
C GLY A 118 5.26 -16.08 -20.65
N ALA A 119 5.98 -15.90 -19.55
CA ALA A 119 7.30 -15.29 -19.56
C ALA A 119 8.37 -16.21 -20.16
N LYS A 120 9.15 -15.69 -21.11
CA LYS A 120 10.31 -16.36 -21.70
C LYS A 120 11.61 -16.05 -20.97
N VAL A 121 11.67 -14.90 -20.32
CA VAL A 121 12.83 -14.43 -19.56
C VAL A 121 12.42 -14.22 -18.12
N ALA A 122 13.22 -14.77 -17.20
CA ALA A 122 13.12 -14.50 -15.77
C ALA A 122 14.44 -13.91 -15.27
N ILE A 123 14.35 -12.87 -14.46
CA ILE A 123 15.49 -12.20 -13.81
C ILE A 123 15.30 -12.34 -12.30
N VAL A 124 16.24 -13.05 -11.67
CA VAL A 124 16.08 -13.52 -10.29
C VAL A 124 17.32 -13.17 -9.47
N GLU A 125 17.12 -12.60 -8.30
CA GLU A 125 18.19 -12.39 -7.33
C GLU A 125 18.65 -13.73 -6.73
N LYS A 126 19.95 -13.87 -6.49
CA LYS A 126 20.57 -15.12 -5.99
C LYS A 126 19.85 -15.71 -4.77
N GLY A 127 19.36 -14.84 -3.88
CA GLY A 127 18.64 -15.26 -2.67
C GLY A 127 17.36 -16.04 -2.97
N PHE A 128 16.75 -15.84 -4.14
CA PHE A 128 15.49 -16.50 -4.56
C PHE A 128 15.71 -17.62 -5.58
N LEU A 129 16.96 -17.87 -6.00
CA LEU A 129 17.25 -18.84 -7.05
C LEU A 129 16.76 -20.25 -6.71
N GLU A 130 16.97 -20.71 -5.48
CA GLU A 130 16.59 -22.06 -5.07
C GLU A 130 15.06 -22.29 -5.18
N ILE A 131 14.26 -21.32 -4.73
CA ILE A 131 12.81 -21.42 -4.79
C ILE A 131 12.32 -21.28 -6.24
N PHE A 132 12.93 -20.40 -7.03
CA PHE A 132 12.59 -20.23 -8.44
C PHE A 132 12.92 -21.48 -9.26
N GLU A 133 14.06 -22.13 -9.04
CA GLU A 133 14.45 -23.36 -9.73
C GLU A 133 13.53 -24.55 -9.41
N LYS A 134 12.88 -24.55 -8.23
CA LYS A 134 11.81 -25.52 -7.92
C LYS A 134 10.60 -25.30 -8.83
N ALA A 135 10.18 -24.04 -8.98
CA ALA A 135 9.06 -23.66 -9.84
C ALA A 135 9.37 -23.86 -11.33
N ARG A 136 10.61 -23.60 -11.76
CA ARG A 136 11.06 -23.68 -13.16
C ARG A 136 10.82 -25.06 -13.80
N LYS A 137 10.77 -26.12 -13.01
CA LYS A 137 10.47 -27.46 -13.51
C LYS A 137 9.11 -27.56 -14.21
N GLU A 138 8.19 -26.67 -13.87
CA GLU A 138 6.85 -26.58 -14.44
C GLU A 138 6.73 -25.45 -15.49
N LEU A 139 7.84 -24.76 -15.80
CA LEU A 139 7.90 -23.60 -16.68
C LEU A 139 8.80 -23.84 -17.90
N PRO A 140 8.40 -24.73 -18.85
CA PRO A 140 9.22 -25.05 -20.01
C PRO A 140 9.44 -23.87 -20.95
N ASP A 141 8.57 -22.85 -20.92
CA ASP A 141 8.63 -21.68 -21.78
C ASP A 141 9.63 -20.62 -21.27
N VAL A 142 10.16 -20.74 -20.05
CA VAL A 142 11.25 -19.88 -19.54
C VAL A 142 12.58 -20.33 -20.15
N GLU A 143 12.92 -19.69 -21.26
CA GLU A 143 14.13 -20.02 -22.04
C GLU A 143 15.40 -19.44 -21.37
N HIS A 144 15.28 -18.24 -20.79
CA HIS A 144 16.39 -17.50 -20.20
C HIS A 144 16.16 -17.21 -18.72
N LEU A 145 17.15 -17.55 -17.90
CA LEU A 145 17.20 -17.23 -16.48
C LEU A 145 18.45 -16.41 -16.20
N ILE A 146 18.28 -15.13 -15.95
CA ILE A 146 19.35 -14.20 -15.58
C ILE A 146 19.42 -14.13 -14.05
N VAL A 147 20.60 -14.36 -13.49
CA VAL A 147 20.79 -14.35 -12.03
C VAL A 147 21.63 -13.14 -11.64
N LEU A 148 21.12 -12.35 -10.69
CA LEU A 148 21.84 -11.26 -10.05
C LEU A 148 22.64 -11.80 -8.86
N ASP A 149 23.86 -11.27 -8.67
CA ASP A 149 24.76 -11.55 -7.53
C ASP A 149 25.20 -13.01 -7.42
N GLY A 150 25.27 -13.73 -8.54
CA GLY A 150 25.77 -15.10 -8.51
C GLY A 150 25.60 -15.91 -9.77
N ASP A 151 26.08 -17.14 -9.72
CA ASP A 151 25.98 -18.12 -10.78
C ASP A 151 24.70 -18.95 -10.67
N GLY A 152 24.37 -19.69 -11.73
CA GLY A 152 23.32 -20.70 -11.75
C GLY A 152 22.19 -20.46 -12.74
N GLY A 153 22.23 -19.34 -13.49
CA GLY A 153 21.33 -19.03 -14.59
C GLY A 153 21.87 -19.40 -15.96
N THR A 154 21.20 -18.92 -17.00
CA THR A 154 21.69 -18.95 -18.39
C THR A 154 22.59 -17.75 -18.72
N GLY A 155 22.64 -16.73 -17.85
CA GLY A 155 23.48 -15.53 -17.95
C GLY A 155 23.44 -14.74 -16.65
N SER A 156 24.35 -13.75 -16.56
CA SER A 156 24.43 -12.78 -15.47
C SER A 156 23.82 -11.43 -15.86
N TYR A 157 23.66 -10.54 -14.88
CA TYR A 157 23.24 -9.16 -15.14
C TYR A 157 24.29 -8.40 -15.96
N GLU A 158 25.59 -8.65 -15.70
CA GLU A 158 26.70 -8.05 -16.43
C GLU A 158 26.71 -8.51 -17.90
N ASP A 159 26.43 -9.79 -18.17
CA ASP A 159 26.30 -10.31 -19.53
C ASP A 159 25.13 -9.65 -20.26
N LEU A 160 24.00 -9.47 -19.56
CA LEU A 160 22.82 -8.79 -20.11
C LEU A 160 23.16 -7.37 -20.56
N LEU A 161 23.83 -6.58 -19.72
CA LEU A 161 24.21 -5.20 -20.05
C LEU A 161 25.29 -5.11 -21.13
N ALA A 162 26.15 -6.12 -21.26
CA ALA A 162 27.24 -6.15 -22.22
C ALA A 162 26.81 -6.60 -23.62
N ALA A 163 25.63 -7.21 -23.78
CA ALA A 163 25.21 -7.82 -25.04
C ALA A 163 25.01 -6.81 -26.20
N ASP A 164 24.37 -5.68 -25.92
CA ASP A 164 24.20 -4.56 -26.89
C ASP A 164 24.05 -3.23 -26.13
N PRO A 165 25.14 -2.66 -25.62
CA PRO A 165 25.10 -1.44 -24.81
C PRO A 165 24.75 -0.17 -25.61
N ASP A 166 24.90 -0.22 -26.94
CA ASP A 166 24.64 0.90 -27.87
C ASP A 166 23.28 0.76 -28.59
N PHE A 167 22.37 -0.05 -28.04
CA PHE A 167 21.03 -0.26 -28.57
C PHE A 167 20.30 1.06 -28.84
N ASP A 168 19.51 1.12 -29.93
CA ASP A 168 18.73 2.31 -30.29
C ASP A 168 17.44 2.39 -29.45
N ASP A 169 17.58 2.90 -28.21
CA ASP A 169 16.50 3.04 -27.23
C ASP A 169 15.45 4.08 -27.67
N GLU A 170 15.81 5.07 -28.47
CA GLU A 170 14.87 6.08 -28.98
C GLU A 170 13.93 5.49 -30.03
N ALA A 171 14.50 4.74 -30.99
CA ALA A 171 13.69 4.06 -32.01
C ALA A 171 12.75 3.00 -31.38
N ALA A 172 13.24 2.25 -30.39
CA ALA A 172 12.42 1.27 -29.67
C ALA A 172 11.26 1.94 -28.90
N ALA A 173 11.54 2.96 -28.09
CA ALA A 173 10.55 3.71 -27.34
C ALA A 173 9.50 4.39 -28.23
N ALA A 174 9.89 4.89 -29.41
CA ALA A 174 8.97 5.46 -30.39
C ALA A 174 7.95 4.44 -30.95
N GLY A 175 8.25 3.13 -30.84
CA GLY A 175 7.36 2.03 -31.21
C GLY A 175 6.30 1.70 -30.16
N VAL A 176 6.37 2.33 -28.97
CA VAL A 176 5.47 2.06 -27.83
C VAL A 176 4.39 3.13 -27.74
N GLY A 177 3.13 2.71 -27.67
CA GLY A 177 1.96 3.60 -27.58
C GLY A 177 1.27 3.53 -26.23
N LEU A 178 0.35 4.48 -26.00
CA LEU A 178 -0.42 4.58 -24.75
C LEU A 178 -1.23 3.32 -24.43
N ASP A 179 -1.75 2.64 -25.44
CA ASP A 179 -2.64 1.48 -25.26
C ASP A 179 -1.88 0.13 -25.22
N ASP A 180 -0.55 0.16 -25.37
CA ASP A 180 0.28 -1.02 -25.14
C ASP A 180 0.32 -1.36 -23.65
N LEU A 181 0.49 -2.66 -23.33
CA LEU A 181 0.64 -3.10 -21.96
C LEU A 181 1.98 -2.62 -21.39
N LEU A 182 1.90 -2.07 -20.19
CA LEU A 182 3.06 -1.59 -19.43
C LEU A 182 3.55 -2.65 -18.45
N THR A 183 2.64 -3.27 -17.71
CA THR A 183 2.97 -4.24 -16.65
C THR A 183 1.77 -5.13 -16.32
N LEU A 184 2.06 -6.25 -15.67
CA LEU A 184 1.07 -7.12 -15.02
C LEU A 184 1.21 -7.01 -13.50
N ILE A 185 0.08 -6.91 -12.80
CA ILE A 185 0.04 -6.99 -11.34
C ILE A 185 -0.77 -8.22 -10.93
N TYR A 186 -0.09 -9.23 -10.37
CA TYR A 186 -0.77 -10.42 -9.87
C TYR A 186 -1.34 -10.17 -8.48
N THR A 187 -2.66 -10.10 -8.39
CA THR A 187 -3.37 -9.88 -7.13
C THR A 187 -3.66 -11.21 -6.45
N SER A 188 -3.28 -11.35 -5.19
CA SER A 188 -3.72 -12.46 -4.35
C SER A 188 -5.20 -12.25 -4.01
N GLY A 189 -6.09 -12.86 -4.79
CA GLY A 189 -7.52 -12.91 -4.44
C GLY A 189 -7.72 -13.64 -3.11
N THR A 190 -8.68 -13.19 -2.29
CA THR A 190 -9.08 -13.92 -1.07
C THR A 190 -9.71 -15.29 -1.39
N THR A 191 -10.06 -15.53 -2.66
CA THR A 191 -10.69 -16.76 -3.14
C THR A 191 -10.15 -17.12 -4.52
N GLY A 192 -9.28 -18.13 -4.60
CA GLY A 192 -8.77 -18.67 -5.87
C GLY A 192 -7.35 -18.21 -6.25
N PRO A 193 -6.83 -18.66 -7.40
CA PRO A 193 -5.49 -18.31 -7.85
C PRO A 193 -5.36 -16.81 -8.13
N PRO A 194 -4.13 -16.27 -8.08
CA PRO A 194 -3.85 -14.87 -8.42
C PRO A 194 -4.32 -14.52 -9.82
N LYS A 195 -4.84 -13.30 -10.02
CA LYS A 195 -5.24 -12.78 -11.33
C LYS A 195 -4.23 -11.74 -11.79
N GLY A 196 -3.74 -11.85 -13.02
CA GLY A 196 -2.87 -10.86 -13.66
C GLY A 196 -3.69 -9.66 -14.16
N VAL A 197 -3.62 -8.54 -13.45
CA VAL A 197 -4.23 -7.27 -13.87
C VAL A 197 -3.37 -6.66 -14.96
N GLU A 198 -3.92 -6.45 -16.14
CA GLU A 198 -3.26 -5.85 -17.29
C GLU A 198 -3.37 -4.33 -17.23
N LEU A 199 -2.23 -3.65 -17.05
CA LEU A 199 -2.14 -2.19 -17.01
C LEU A 199 -1.40 -1.67 -18.24
N THR A 200 -1.96 -0.65 -18.89
CA THR A 200 -1.39 0.02 -20.07
C THR A 200 -0.59 1.26 -19.66
N HIS A 201 0.20 1.79 -20.59
CA HIS A 201 0.87 3.08 -20.41
C HIS A 201 -0.14 4.21 -20.17
N ARG A 202 -1.32 4.18 -20.82
CA ARG A 202 -2.41 5.14 -20.61
C ARG A 202 -2.93 5.11 -19.16
N ASN A 203 -3.11 3.91 -18.59
CA ASN A 203 -3.60 3.77 -17.22
C ASN A 203 -2.66 4.45 -16.23
N LEU A 204 -1.37 4.19 -16.39
CA LEU A 204 -0.36 4.76 -15.52
C LEU A 204 -0.20 6.27 -15.69
N LEU A 205 -0.04 6.73 -16.93
CA LEU A 205 0.18 8.16 -17.19
C LEU A 205 -1.05 8.99 -16.81
N GLY A 206 -2.27 8.42 -16.93
CA GLY A 206 -3.49 9.03 -16.41
C GLY A 206 -3.51 9.14 -14.90
N LEU A 207 -3.03 8.10 -14.19
CA LEU A 207 -2.85 8.15 -12.74
C LEU A 207 -1.82 9.23 -12.34
N VAL A 208 -0.65 9.24 -12.98
CA VAL A 208 0.42 10.21 -12.71
C VAL A 208 -0.09 11.64 -12.89
N ALA A 209 -0.77 11.93 -14.00
CA ALA A 209 -1.34 13.25 -14.26
C ALA A 209 -2.37 13.65 -13.20
N GLY A 210 -3.31 12.75 -12.85
CA GLY A 210 -4.34 13.03 -11.86
C GLY A 210 -3.79 13.26 -10.45
N VAL A 211 -2.74 12.53 -10.05
CA VAL A 211 -2.08 12.74 -8.75
C VAL A 211 -1.25 14.03 -8.75
N ASP A 212 -0.58 14.34 -9.86
CA ASP A 212 0.21 15.56 -10.03
C ASP A 212 -0.66 16.83 -9.99
N ASP A 213 -1.83 16.80 -10.63
CA ASP A 213 -2.81 17.89 -10.57
C ASP A 213 -3.27 18.21 -9.12
N LEU A 214 -3.23 17.23 -8.22
CA LEU A 214 -3.62 17.42 -6.82
C LEU A 214 -2.48 17.82 -5.90
N ILE A 215 -1.27 17.28 -6.12
CA ILE A 215 -0.14 17.43 -5.19
C ILE A 215 0.86 18.47 -5.70
N ASP A 216 0.92 18.73 -7.01
CA ASP A 216 1.86 19.66 -7.65
C ASP A 216 3.32 19.30 -7.33
N PHE A 217 3.76 18.14 -7.84
CA PHE A 217 5.13 17.66 -7.62
C PHE A 217 6.16 18.58 -8.27
N PRO A 218 7.28 18.86 -7.59
CA PRO A 218 8.34 19.66 -8.18
C PRO A 218 8.98 18.94 -9.35
N GLU A 219 9.28 19.65 -10.42
CA GLU A 219 10.00 19.13 -11.58
C GLU A 219 11.44 18.71 -11.24
N GLU A 220 12.02 19.27 -10.19
CA GLU A 220 13.37 18.98 -9.71
C GLU A 220 13.39 18.91 -8.19
N GLY A 221 14.29 18.09 -7.64
CA GLY A 221 14.55 18.00 -6.20
C GLY A 221 13.52 17.22 -5.40
N GLY A 222 12.55 16.59 -6.06
CA GLY A 222 11.66 15.62 -5.42
C GLY A 222 12.45 14.43 -4.86
N LYS A 223 12.05 13.92 -3.67
CA LYS A 223 12.68 12.78 -3.00
C LYS A 223 11.64 11.76 -2.59
N ILE A 224 11.83 10.52 -3.00
CA ILE A 224 10.93 9.40 -2.77
C ILE A 224 11.74 8.23 -2.17
N ILE A 225 11.09 7.37 -1.39
CA ILE A 225 11.70 6.14 -0.89
C ILE A 225 10.99 4.94 -1.51
N SER A 226 11.73 4.10 -2.23
CA SER A 226 11.26 2.81 -2.74
C SER A 226 11.43 1.75 -1.65
N TRP A 227 10.33 1.17 -1.14
CA TRP A 227 10.38 0.32 0.04
C TRP A 227 9.29 -0.78 0.11
N LEU A 228 8.22 -0.65 -0.66
CA LEU A 228 7.17 -1.68 -0.73
C LEU A 228 7.57 -2.78 -1.74
N PRO A 229 6.95 -3.97 -1.71
CA PRO A 229 7.23 -4.99 -2.71
C PRO A 229 6.90 -4.52 -4.13
N ALA A 230 7.85 -4.64 -5.07
CA ALA A 230 7.66 -4.25 -6.47
C ALA A 230 6.58 -5.06 -7.22
N ALA A 231 6.12 -6.18 -6.64
CA ALA A 231 4.96 -6.93 -7.12
C ALA A 231 3.61 -6.25 -6.82
N HIS A 232 3.61 -5.21 -5.97
CA HIS A 232 2.41 -4.45 -5.63
C HIS A 232 2.34 -3.16 -6.43
N ILE A 233 1.13 -2.82 -6.92
CA ILE A 233 0.92 -1.60 -7.72
C ILE A 233 1.30 -0.32 -6.97
N ALA A 234 1.15 -0.28 -5.64
CA ALA A 234 1.54 0.89 -4.84
C ALA A 234 3.04 1.20 -4.96
N GLU A 235 3.92 0.18 -4.97
CA GLU A 235 5.35 0.40 -5.22
C GLU A 235 5.59 0.91 -6.63
N ARG A 236 5.06 0.19 -7.64
CA ARG A 236 5.26 0.55 -9.05
C ARG A 236 4.69 1.92 -9.37
N GLY A 237 3.48 2.23 -8.92
CA GLY A 237 2.85 3.53 -9.16
C GLY A 237 3.55 4.67 -8.43
N ALA A 238 3.65 4.54 -7.10
CA ALA A 238 4.07 5.63 -6.23
C ALA A 238 5.60 5.85 -6.17
N HIS A 239 6.38 4.76 -6.14
CA HIS A 239 7.81 4.86 -5.85
C HIS A 239 8.70 4.56 -7.05
N TYR A 240 8.12 4.13 -8.18
CA TYR A 240 8.84 3.84 -9.41
C TYR A 240 8.36 4.72 -10.57
N TYR A 241 7.12 4.56 -11.05
CA TYR A 241 6.66 5.24 -12.26
C TYR A 241 6.47 6.75 -12.05
N LEU A 242 5.84 7.17 -10.96
CA LEU A 242 5.62 8.59 -10.66
C LEU A 242 6.95 9.37 -10.59
N PRO A 243 7.92 8.99 -9.73
CA PRO A 243 9.18 9.76 -9.65
C PRO A 243 9.97 9.73 -10.96
N LEU A 244 10.00 8.62 -11.69
CA LEU A 244 10.71 8.55 -12.97
C LEU A 244 10.06 9.37 -14.08
N SER A 245 8.74 9.59 -14.03
CA SER A 245 8.04 10.48 -14.96
C SER A 245 8.20 11.96 -14.59
N LYS A 246 8.23 12.30 -13.30
CA LYS A 246 8.22 13.69 -12.81
C LYS A 246 9.59 14.25 -12.47
N GLY A 247 10.61 13.40 -12.28
CA GLY A 247 11.97 13.83 -11.97
C GLY A 247 12.33 13.76 -10.48
N GLY A 248 11.59 12.98 -9.70
CA GLY A 248 11.94 12.71 -8.32
C GLY A 248 13.09 11.72 -8.19
N SER A 249 14.07 11.99 -7.33
CA SER A 249 15.10 11.02 -6.97
C SER A 249 14.54 9.94 -6.06
N VAL A 250 14.95 8.69 -6.28
CA VAL A 250 14.46 7.54 -5.52
C VAL A 250 15.60 6.99 -4.65
N THR A 251 15.39 6.93 -3.34
CA THR A 251 16.27 6.21 -2.41
C THR A 251 15.69 4.83 -2.16
N VAL A 252 16.51 3.80 -2.34
CA VAL A 252 16.10 2.40 -2.16
C VAL A 252 16.23 2.00 -0.70
N CYS A 253 15.15 1.50 -0.12
CA CYS A 253 15.12 0.82 1.17
C CYS A 253 14.88 -0.68 0.92
N PRO A 254 15.92 -1.53 1.00
CA PRO A 254 15.81 -2.94 0.62
C PRO A 254 14.99 -3.78 1.63
N ASP A 255 14.94 -3.37 2.89
CA ASP A 255 14.14 -4.01 3.93
C ASP A 255 12.99 -3.09 4.38
N PRO A 256 11.73 -3.42 4.07
CA PRO A 256 10.58 -2.60 4.46
C PRO A 256 10.47 -2.32 5.96
N ARG A 257 11.06 -3.15 6.82
CA ARG A 257 11.06 -2.97 8.27
C ARG A 257 11.89 -1.76 8.71
N GLN A 258 12.84 -1.33 7.89
CA GLN A 258 13.74 -0.21 8.16
C GLN A 258 13.20 1.15 7.66
N ILE A 259 12.01 1.19 7.06
CA ILE A 259 11.48 2.41 6.44
C ILE A 259 11.52 3.62 7.38
N ILE A 260 11.22 3.44 8.67
CA ILE A 260 11.22 4.52 9.65
C ILE A 260 12.63 5.10 9.84
N GLU A 261 13.69 4.28 9.73
CA GLU A 261 15.09 4.71 9.85
C GLU A 261 15.55 5.51 8.62
N PHE A 262 14.95 5.26 7.46
CA PHE A 262 15.25 5.99 6.22
C PHE A 262 14.65 7.41 6.20
N LEU A 263 13.51 7.63 6.85
CA LEU A 263 12.81 8.92 6.83
C LEU A 263 13.68 10.11 7.23
N PRO A 264 14.40 10.11 8.39
CA PRO A 264 15.24 11.25 8.80
C PRO A 264 16.40 11.53 7.85
N THR A 265 16.92 10.47 7.19
CA THR A 265 18.07 10.59 6.29
C THR A 265 17.67 11.13 4.92
N VAL A 266 16.56 10.62 4.37
CA VAL A 266 16.09 10.99 3.02
C VAL A 266 15.33 12.31 3.04
N ARG A 267 14.49 12.53 4.06
CA ARG A 267 13.54 13.65 4.16
C ARG A 267 12.70 13.76 2.89
N PRO A 268 11.81 12.78 2.65
CA PRO A 268 11.05 12.70 1.40
C PRO A 268 10.15 13.91 1.21
N THR A 269 9.93 14.30 -0.05
CA THR A 269 8.95 15.33 -0.41
C THR A 269 7.54 14.79 -0.49
N TRP A 270 7.40 13.51 -0.71
CA TRP A 270 6.15 12.78 -0.65
C TRP A 270 6.37 11.41 -0.01
N PHE A 271 5.48 11.01 0.88
CA PHE A 271 5.56 9.73 1.56
C PHE A 271 4.21 9.01 1.54
N PHE A 272 4.18 7.83 0.92
CA PHE A 272 3.06 6.91 0.96
C PHE A 272 3.42 5.72 1.83
N ALA A 273 2.53 5.37 2.77
CA ALA A 273 2.71 4.19 3.61
C ALA A 273 1.38 3.50 3.92
N VAL A 274 1.46 2.23 4.30
CA VAL A 274 0.32 1.46 4.80
C VAL A 274 0.00 1.85 6.26
N PRO A 275 -1.23 1.64 6.76
CA PRO A 275 -1.65 2.08 8.09
C PRO A 275 -0.71 1.63 9.22
N ARG A 276 -0.17 0.41 9.12
CA ARG A 276 0.73 -0.14 10.14
C ARG A 276 1.97 0.70 10.43
N VAL A 277 2.51 1.37 9.43
CA VAL A 277 3.66 2.28 9.61
C VAL A 277 3.25 3.47 10.49
N TRP A 278 2.09 4.05 10.23
CA TRP A 278 1.56 5.17 11.00
C TRP A 278 1.18 4.77 12.43
N GLU A 279 0.58 3.58 12.61
CA GLU A 279 0.29 3.02 13.93
C GLU A 279 1.57 2.84 14.77
N LYS A 280 2.63 2.27 14.18
CA LYS A 280 3.94 2.11 14.84
C LYS A 280 4.60 3.46 15.17
N LEU A 281 4.59 4.41 14.24
CA LEU A 281 5.12 5.75 14.47
C LEU A 281 4.38 6.44 15.62
N LYS A 282 3.04 6.41 15.64
CA LYS A 282 2.22 6.97 16.72
C LYS A 282 2.60 6.34 18.07
N ALA A 283 2.60 5.00 18.16
CA ALA A 283 2.94 4.29 19.39
C ALA A 283 4.36 4.62 19.89
N GLY A 284 5.33 4.75 18.97
CA GLY A 284 6.70 5.17 19.30
C GLY A 284 6.74 6.59 19.86
N LEU A 285 6.03 7.53 19.26
CA LEU A 285 5.94 8.92 19.71
C LEU A 285 5.22 9.04 21.06
N GLU A 286 4.13 8.33 21.28
CA GLU A 286 3.44 8.30 22.58
C GLU A 286 4.34 7.72 23.68
N THR A 287 5.11 6.67 23.37
CA THR A 287 6.10 6.10 24.30
C THR A 287 7.21 7.11 24.63
N MET A 288 7.70 7.83 23.63
CA MET A 288 8.69 8.90 23.83
C MET A 288 8.12 10.01 24.74
N LEU A 289 6.91 10.49 24.45
CA LEU A 289 6.24 11.52 25.27
C LEU A 289 6.03 11.05 26.71
N ALA A 290 5.61 9.80 26.91
CA ALA A 290 5.44 9.21 28.24
C ALA A 290 6.75 9.08 29.04
N SER A 291 7.89 9.00 28.34
CA SER A 291 9.22 8.90 28.96
C SER A 291 9.84 10.25 29.36
N LEU A 292 9.22 11.37 29.00
CA LEU A 292 9.68 12.68 29.40
C LEU A 292 9.63 12.89 30.92
N PRO A 293 10.52 13.72 31.50
CA PRO A 293 10.41 14.15 32.89
C PRO A 293 9.04 14.80 33.16
N ASP A 294 8.49 14.61 34.38
CA ASP A 294 7.14 15.08 34.72
C ASP A 294 6.89 16.57 34.39
N GLU A 295 7.91 17.43 34.60
CA GLU A 295 7.85 18.86 34.29
C GLU A 295 7.63 19.17 32.80
N GLN A 296 8.05 18.27 31.92
CA GLN A 296 7.91 18.40 30.46
C GLN A 296 6.72 17.58 29.94
N ARG A 297 6.47 16.42 30.53
CA ARG A 297 5.44 15.48 30.09
C ARG A 297 4.04 16.07 30.19
N GLU A 298 3.69 16.65 31.35
CA GLU A 298 2.33 17.18 31.57
C GLU A 298 1.99 18.33 30.60
N PRO A 299 2.86 19.34 30.37
CA PRO A 299 2.65 20.35 29.35
C PRO A 299 2.55 19.76 27.94
N ALA A 300 3.41 18.79 27.57
CA ALA A 300 3.42 18.17 26.27
C ALA A 300 2.10 17.39 25.99
N GLN A 301 1.61 16.64 26.98
CA GLN A 301 0.32 15.95 26.88
C GLN A 301 -0.85 16.90 26.71
N LYS A 302 -0.94 17.95 27.56
CA LYS A 302 -1.98 18.97 27.44
C LYS A 302 -1.95 19.71 26.10
N GLY A 303 -0.75 20.01 25.61
CA GLY A 303 -0.60 20.66 24.31
C GLY A 303 -1.00 19.76 23.14
N LEU A 304 -0.67 18.47 23.20
CA LEU A 304 -1.11 17.49 22.21
C LEU A 304 -2.65 17.31 22.24
N GLU A 305 -3.25 17.21 23.44
CA GLU A 305 -4.70 17.14 23.60
C GLU A 305 -5.40 18.37 23.00
N ALA A 306 -4.86 19.58 23.24
CA ALA A 306 -5.36 20.82 22.65
C ALA A 306 -5.24 20.79 21.11
N ALA A 307 -4.11 20.33 20.56
CA ALA A 307 -3.90 20.22 19.12
C ALA A 307 -4.87 19.20 18.47
N ILE A 308 -5.13 18.05 19.11
CA ILE A 308 -6.14 17.09 18.66
C ILE A 308 -7.55 17.70 18.73
N ALA A 309 -7.87 18.41 19.81
CA ALA A 309 -9.16 19.08 19.93
C ALA A 309 -9.37 20.14 18.84
N LYS A 310 -8.30 20.87 18.48
CA LYS A 310 -8.31 21.81 17.35
C LYS A 310 -8.64 21.08 16.04
N VAL A 311 -7.94 20.00 15.72
CA VAL A 311 -8.19 19.20 14.51
C VAL A 311 -9.64 18.73 14.45
N ARG A 312 -10.17 18.18 15.54
CA ARG A 312 -11.57 17.71 15.61
C ARG A 312 -12.57 18.83 15.36
N ALA A 313 -12.40 19.98 15.98
CA ALA A 313 -13.27 21.14 15.77
C ALA A 313 -13.21 21.63 14.32
N GLU A 314 -12.01 21.74 13.72
CA GLU A 314 -11.83 22.10 12.31
C GLU A 314 -12.51 21.10 11.36
N GLN A 315 -12.36 19.80 11.62
CA GLN A 315 -13.01 18.74 10.82
C GLN A 315 -14.55 18.76 10.95
N ALA A 316 -15.07 19.16 12.12
CA ALA A 316 -16.51 19.33 12.36
C ALA A 316 -17.07 20.66 11.82
N GLY A 317 -16.21 21.56 11.30
CA GLY A 317 -16.63 22.90 10.90
C GLY A 317 -17.03 23.80 12.08
N GLU A 318 -16.55 23.46 13.28
CA GLU A 318 -16.84 24.19 14.51
C GLU A 318 -15.80 25.28 14.80
N ALA A 319 -16.20 26.30 15.54
CA ALA A 319 -15.27 27.35 15.97
C ALA A 319 -14.30 26.78 17.02
N VAL A 320 -13.00 26.97 16.77
CA VAL A 320 -11.94 26.55 17.72
C VAL A 320 -11.81 27.63 18.82
N PRO A 321 -11.89 27.28 20.13
CA PRO A 321 -11.67 28.22 21.21
C PRO A 321 -10.26 28.85 21.14
N GLU A 322 -10.14 30.17 21.44
CA GLU A 322 -8.86 30.90 21.36
C GLU A 322 -7.77 30.25 22.23
N GLU A 323 -8.14 29.73 23.41
CA GLU A 323 -7.21 29.06 24.31
C GLU A 323 -6.64 27.77 23.70
N VAL A 324 -7.43 27.02 22.93
CA VAL A 324 -7.02 25.80 22.21
C VAL A 324 -6.07 26.17 21.06
N VAL A 325 -6.40 27.23 20.30
CA VAL A 325 -5.52 27.75 19.24
C VAL A 325 -4.17 28.18 19.81
N ALA A 326 -4.17 28.94 20.90
CA ALA A 326 -2.95 29.42 21.55
C ALA A 326 -2.09 28.26 22.10
N ALA A 327 -2.71 27.25 22.73
CA ALA A 327 -1.99 26.08 23.25
C ALA A 327 -1.38 25.25 22.12
N ALA A 328 -2.11 24.99 21.03
CA ALA A 328 -1.61 24.26 19.86
C ALA A 328 -0.45 25.03 19.18
N ALA A 329 -0.55 26.35 19.02
CA ALA A 329 0.50 27.18 18.45
C ALA A 329 1.78 27.19 19.32
N ALA A 330 1.65 27.23 20.64
CA ALA A 330 2.79 27.10 21.54
C ALA A 330 3.50 25.74 21.39
N MET A 331 2.76 24.66 21.24
CA MET A 331 3.33 23.33 21.01
C MET A 331 3.99 23.18 19.64
N GLU A 332 3.44 23.80 18.61
CA GLU A 332 4.06 23.87 17.28
C GLU A 332 5.47 24.48 17.38
N GLU A 333 5.60 25.62 18.05
CA GLU A 333 6.87 26.33 18.20
C GLU A 333 7.86 25.59 19.12
N GLN A 334 7.37 25.00 20.22
CA GLN A 334 8.22 24.36 21.21
C GLN A 334 8.65 22.94 20.87
N MET A 335 7.80 22.15 20.17
CA MET A 335 8.02 20.72 20.01
C MET A 335 7.70 20.19 18.61
N PHE A 336 6.53 20.48 18.01
CA PHE A 336 6.06 19.74 16.83
C PHE A 336 6.92 19.97 15.59
N ALA A 337 7.39 21.21 15.36
CA ALA A 337 8.30 21.50 14.26
C ALA A 337 9.60 20.67 14.37
N ASN A 338 10.18 20.59 15.57
CA ASN A 338 11.38 19.79 15.82
C ASN A 338 11.09 18.28 15.68
N LEU A 339 9.91 17.83 16.10
CA LEU A 339 9.50 16.45 15.98
C LEU A 339 9.39 16.02 14.50
N ARG A 340 8.75 16.84 13.66
CA ARG A 340 8.68 16.59 12.21
C ARG A 340 10.06 16.55 11.57
N ALA A 341 10.95 17.45 11.94
CA ALA A 341 12.33 17.46 11.46
C ALA A 341 13.10 16.21 11.90
N HIS A 342 12.89 15.74 13.15
CA HIS A 342 13.50 14.52 13.66
C HIS A 342 12.97 13.26 12.95
N LEU A 343 11.68 13.25 12.60
CA LEU A 343 11.08 12.19 11.81
C LEU A 343 11.46 12.26 10.31
N GLY A 344 12.06 13.36 9.85
CA GLY A 344 12.33 13.59 8.43
C GLY A 344 11.08 13.87 7.58
N LEU A 345 9.97 14.28 8.23
CA LEU A 345 8.69 14.57 7.56
C LEU A 345 8.38 16.09 7.52
N ASP A 346 9.40 16.92 7.64
CA ASP A 346 9.30 18.38 7.60
C ASP A 346 9.41 18.99 6.19
N GLN A 347 9.73 18.18 5.19
CA GLN A 347 9.85 18.59 3.77
C GLN A 347 8.68 18.06 2.91
N VAL A 348 7.73 17.35 3.51
CA VAL A 348 6.66 16.70 2.75
C VAL A 348 5.68 17.73 2.17
N LEU A 349 5.36 17.58 0.90
CA LEU A 349 4.28 18.29 0.20
C LEU A 349 2.95 17.60 0.49
N ALA A 350 2.96 16.28 0.51
CA ALA A 350 1.83 15.45 0.87
C ALA A 350 2.29 14.15 1.54
N VAL A 351 1.41 13.61 2.36
CA VAL A 351 1.61 12.33 3.05
C VAL A 351 0.34 11.51 2.89
N ASN A 352 0.48 10.31 2.33
CA ASN A 352 -0.68 9.49 2.06
C ASN A 352 -0.63 8.13 2.78
N VAL A 353 -1.82 7.65 3.12
CA VAL A 353 -2.04 6.31 3.66
C VAL A 353 -3.12 5.60 2.85
N GLY A 354 -2.95 4.30 2.62
CA GLY A 354 -3.91 3.51 1.87
C GLY A 354 -3.67 2.01 1.96
N ALA A 355 -4.29 1.26 1.05
CA ALA A 355 -4.30 -0.20 0.97
C ALA A 355 -5.11 -0.92 2.06
N ALA A 356 -5.43 -0.27 3.20
CA ALA A 356 -6.31 -0.75 4.25
C ALA A 356 -6.91 0.43 5.04
N PRO A 357 -8.01 0.26 5.78
CA PRO A 357 -8.58 1.30 6.62
C PRO A 357 -7.60 1.77 7.70
N THR A 358 -7.57 3.08 7.94
CA THR A 358 -6.75 3.71 8.99
C THR A 358 -7.65 4.19 10.12
N PRO A 359 -7.35 3.87 11.41
CA PRO A 359 -8.09 4.44 12.52
C PRO A 359 -8.05 5.97 12.51
N VAL A 360 -9.20 6.63 12.65
CA VAL A 360 -9.30 8.10 12.60
C VAL A 360 -8.42 8.76 13.67
N GLU A 361 -8.30 8.14 14.84
CA GLU A 361 -7.44 8.63 15.93
C GLU A 361 -5.95 8.66 15.58
N VAL A 362 -5.51 7.81 14.64
CA VAL A 362 -4.13 7.87 14.10
C VAL A 362 -3.98 9.08 13.20
N LEU A 363 -4.95 9.34 12.35
CA LEU A 363 -4.97 10.51 11.46
C LEU A 363 -5.03 11.82 12.27
N GLU A 364 -5.95 11.91 13.24
CA GLU A 364 -6.07 13.07 14.15
C GLU A 364 -4.75 13.38 14.86
N PHE A 365 -4.06 12.34 15.37
CA PHE A 365 -2.76 12.48 16.02
C PHE A 365 -1.72 13.10 15.10
N PHE A 366 -1.57 12.60 13.87
CA PHE A 366 -0.58 13.14 12.93
C PHE A 366 -0.94 14.53 12.44
N HIS A 367 -2.22 14.81 12.18
CA HIS A 367 -2.68 16.16 11.88
C HIS A 367 -2.38 17.14 13.03
N ALA A 368 -2.57 16.71 14.28
CA ALA A 368 -2.29 17.53 15.46
C ALA A 368 -0.81 17.94 15.57
N ILE A 369 0.12 17.08 15.15
CA ILE A 369 1.56 17.39 15.14
C ILE A 369 2.02 17.99 13.79
N GLY A 370 1.09 18.38 12.92
CA GLY A 370 1.37 19.05 11.65
C GLY A 370 1.85 18.13 10.52
N ILE A 371 1.57 16.84 10.58
CA ILE A 371 1.77 15.86 9.50
C ILE A 371 0.39 15.48 8.95
N PRO A 372 -0.08 16.09 7.85
CA PRO A 372 -1.45 15.91 7.36
C PRO A 372 -1.60 14.60 6.58
N VAL A 373 -1.57 13.48 7.30
CA VAL A 373 -1.75 12.14 6.69
C VAL A 373 -3.13 12.04 6.07
N ALA A 374 -3.17 11.80 4.77
CA ALA A 374 -4.36 11.82 3.94
C ALA A 374 -4.65 10.42 3.38
N GLU A 375 -5.84 9.90 3.63
CA GLU A 375 -6.23 8.63 3.06
C GLU A 375 -6.44 8.73 1.55
N LEU A 376 -6.08 7.65 0.85
CA LEU A 376 -6.40 7.41 -0.55
C LEU A 376 -6.98 6.00 -0.71
N TRP A 377 -7.74 5.79 -1.79
CA TRP A 377 -8.29 4.49 -2.09
C TRP A 377 -8.13 4.14 -3.56
N GLY A 378 -7.93 2.86 -3.77
CA GLY A 378 -7.86 2.21 -5.07
C GLY A 378 -7.42 0.76 -4.96
N MET A 379 -7.21 0.15 -6.09
CA MET A 379 -6.87 -1.26 -6.23
C MET A 379 -5.95 -1.45 -7.45
N SER A 380 -5.45 -2.65 -7.68
CA SER A 380 -4.62 -2.90 -8.87
C SER A 380 -5.36 -2.60 -10.16
N GLU A 381 -6.65 -2.89 -10.21
CA GLU A 381 -7.55 -2.66 -11.33
C GLU A 381 -7.82 -1.17 -11.62
N THR A 382 -7.54 -0.29 -10.66
CA THR A 382 -7.54 1.18 -10.83
C THR A 382 -6.13 1.76 -10.90
N CYS A 383 -5.14 0.98 -11.30
CA CYS A 383 -3.74 1.38 -11.39
C CYS A 383 -3.14 1.94 -10.07
N GLY A 384 -3.77 1.67 -8.93
CA GLY A 384 -3.30 2.06 -7.60
C GLY A 384 -4.24 3.00 -6.84
N ALA A 385 -4.55 4.18 -7.36
CA ALA A 385 -5.45 5.13 -6.70
C ALA A 385 -6.56 5.61 -7.64
N ALA A 386 -7.79 5.69 -7.13
CA ALA A 386 -8.93 6.29 -7.82
C ALA A 386 -9.43 7.55 -7.10
N THR A 387 -9.21 7.62 -5.78
CA THR A 387 -9.50 8.79 -4.96
C THR A 387 -8.31 9.15 -4.09
N VAL A 388 -8.13 10.43 -3.83
CA VAL A 388 -7.09 10.97 -2.95
C VAL A 388 -7.64 12.17 -2.20
N ASN A 389 -7.44 12.24 -0.90
CA ASN A 389 -7.71 13.46 -0.15
C ASN A 389 -6.70 14.55 -0.56
N PRO A 390 -7.15 15.70 -1.10
CA PRO A 390 -6.23 16.73 -1.58
C PRO A 390 -5.49 17.43 -0.42
N PRO A 391 -4.22 17.80 -0.59
CA PRO A 391 -3.51 18.62 0.38
C PRO A 391 -4.32 19.88 0.76
N GLY A 392 -4.38 20.18 2.05
CA GLY A 392 -5.12 21.33 2.58
C GLY A 392 -6.65 21.21 2.59
N LYS A 393 -7.21 20.11 2.07
CA LYS A 393 -8.66 19.82 2.08
C LYS A 393 -8.93 18.38 2.53
N VAL A 394 -8.12 17.86 3.44
CA VAL A 394 -8.27 16.50 3.95
C VAL A 394 -9.52 16.41 4.82
N LYS A 395 -10.39 15.46 4.52
CA LYS A 395 -11.60 15.11 5.30
C LYS A 395 -11.38 13.75 5.93
N LEU A 396 -11.08 13.74 7.24
CA LEU A 396 -10.73 12.52 7.98
C LEU A 396 -11.88 11.50 7.97
N GLY A 397 -11.53 10.23 7.82
CA GLY A 397 -12.51 9.13 7.70
C GLY A 397 -13.16 9.01 6.32
N THR A 398 -12.64 9.75 5.32
CA THR A 398 -12.97 9.58 3.91
C THR A 398 -11.69 9.27 3.12
N VAL A 399 -11.84 8.65 1.97
CA VAL A 399 -10.71 8.38 1.06
C VAL A 399 -10.54 9.46 -0.01
N GLY A 400 -11.22 10.60 0.16
CA GLY A 400 -11.15 11.76 -0.73
C GLY A 400 -12.13 11.71 -1.91
N PRO A 401 -12.14 12.78 -2.72
CA PRO A 401 -12.86 12.83 -3.98
C PRO A 401 -12.13 12.03 -5.06
N PRO A 402 -12.80 11.71 -6.20
CA PRO A 402 -12.15 11.11 -7.35
C PRO A 402 -11.00 11.98 -7.88
N LEU A 403 -9.95 11.31 -8.38
CA LEU A 403 -8.90 11.98 -9.14
C LEU A 403 -9.46 12.66 -10.40
N PRO A 404 -8.83 13.73 -10.91
CA PRO A 404 -9.13 14.26 -12.25
C PRO A 404 -9.16 13.15 -13.30
N GLY A 405 -10.20 13.13 -14.15
CA GLY A 405 -10.42 12.08 -15.14
C GLY A 405 -11.08 10.80 -14.60
N VAL A 406 -11.47 10.77 -13.33
CA VAL A 406 -12.14 9.63 -12.70
C VAL A 406 -13.58 9.97 -12.34
N GLU A 407 -14.47 9.04 -12.61
CA GLU A 407 -15.87 9.09 -12.23
C GLU A 407 -16.18 7.92 -11.27
N ILE A 408 -17.00 8.18 -10.27
CA ILE A 408 -17.45 7.17 -9.30
C ILE A 408 -18.98 7.23 -9.21
N ARG A 409 -19.61 6.05 -9.23
CA ARG A 409 -21.03 5.89 -8.91
C ARG A 409 -21.24 4.75 -7.92
N LEU A 410 -22.34 4.81 -7.18
CA LEU A 410 -22.79 3.73 -6.32
C LEU A 410 -23.90 2.94 -7.02
N ALA A 411 -23.73 1.62 -7.09
CA ALA A 411 -24.79 0.70 -7.51
C ALA A 411 -25.94 0.67 -6.48
N ASP A 412 -27.06 -0.01 -6.78
CA ASP A 412 -28.22 -0.04 -5.90
C ASP A 412 -27.97 -0.67 -4.54
N ASP A 413 -27.00 -1.57 -4.46
CA ASP A 413 -26.54 -2.22 -3.23
C ASP A 413 -25.41 -1.47 -2.52
N GLY A 414 -25.02 -0.28 -3.01
CA GLY A 414 -23.96 0.55 -2.46
C GLY A 414 -22.55 0.18 -2.95
N GLU A 415 -22.42 -0.75 -3.92
CA GLU A 415 -21.11 -1.06 -4.49
C GLU A 415 -20.55 0.13 -5.25
N VAL A 416 -19.29 0.46 -4.95
CA VAL A 416 -18.54 1.50 -5.63
C VAL A 416 -18.15 1.02 -7.04
N GLN A 417 -18.55 1.78 -8.05
CA GLN A 417 -18.14 1.57 -9.43
C GLN A 417 -17.31 2.74 -9.93
N VAL A 418 -16.23 2.45 -10.66
CA VAL A 418 -15.24 3.45 -11.10
C VAL A 418 -15.08 3.42 -12.61
N ARG A 419 -14.97 4.60 -13.23
CA ARG A 419 -14.64 4.75 -14.64
C ARG A 419 -13.56 5.83 -14.81
N GLY A 420 -12.67 5.64 -15.79
CA GLY A 420 -11.62 6.61 -16.10
C GLY A 420 -10.47 5.99 -16.87
N SER A 421 -9.50 6.81 -17.28
CA SER A 421 -8.32 6.38 -18.05
C SER A 421 -7.41 5.42 -17.28
N LEU A 422 -7.47 5.45 -15.93
CA LEU A 422 -6.66 4.60 -15.06
C LEU A 422 -7.19 3.15 -14.91
N ILE A 423 -8.37 2.83 -15.46
CA ILE A 423 -8.97 1.50 -15.32
C ILE A 423 -8.25 0.48 -16.20
N MET A 424 -7.88 -0.66 -15.64
CA MET A 424 -7.17 -1.77 -16.28
C MET A 424 -7.72 -2.14 -17.65
N ALA A 425 -6.90 -2.72 -18.53
CA ALA A 425 -7.36 -3.31 -19.79
C ALA A 425 -8.25 -4.53 -19.53
N GLY A 426 -7.85 -5.39 -18.61
CA GLY A 426 -8.58 -6.60 -18.22
C GLY A 426 -7.74 -7.50 -17.32
N TYR A 427 -8.19 -8.75 -17.16
CA TYR A 427 -7.42 -9.81 -16.49
C TYR A 427 -6.78 -10.73 -17.51
N ARG A 428 -5.49 -10.96 -17.39
CA ARG A 428 -4.69 -11.83 -18.23
C ARG A 428 -5.35 -13.20 -18.35
N ASN A 429 -5.57 -13.69 -19.58
CA ASN A 429 -6.16 -14.98 -19.90
C ASN A 429 -7.56 -15.26 -19.28
N LEU A 430 -8.24 -14.25 -18.73
CA LEU A 430 -9.53 -14.38 -18.05
C LEU A 430 -10.60 -13.46 -18.64
N PRO A 431 -10.99 -13.60 -19.93
CA PRO A 431 -11.94 -12.69 -20.59
C PRO A 431 -13.33 -12.71 -19.93
N GLU A 432 -13.81 -13.87 -19.48
CA GLU A 432 -15.10 -13.97 -18.79
C GLU A 432 -15.08 -13.19 -17.47
N LYS A 433 -13.97 -13.32 -16.71
CA LYS A 433 -13.81 -12.58 -15.45
C LYS A 433 -13.67 -11.07 -15.67
N THR A 434 -13.04 -10.68 -16.76
CA THR A 434 -12.98 -9.28 -17.19
C THR A 434 -14.38 -8.74 -17.47
N ALA A 435 -15.21 -9.47 -18.23
CA ALA A 435 -16.59 -9.08 -18.54
C ALA A 435 -17.52 -9.06 -17.32
N GLU A 436 -17.26 -9.89 -16.29
CA GLU A 436 -17.98 -9.81 -15.00
C GLU A 436 -17.63 -8.56 -14.18
N THR A 437 -16.42 -8.01 -14.38
CA THR A 437 -15.87 -6.92 -13.56
C THR A 437 -15.98 -5.56 -14.25
N LEU A 438 -15.87 -5.52 -15.58
CA LEU A 438 -15.97 -4.32 -16.43
C LEU A 438 -17.20 -4.45 -17.32
N ASP A 439 -18.13 -3.49 -17.21
CA ASP A 439 -19.28 -3.43 -18.12
C ASP A 439 -18.91 -2.83 -19.49
N GLU A 440 -19.87 -2.80 -20.43
CA GLU A 440 -19.70 -2.29 -21.79
C GLU A 440 -19.32 -0.80 -21.84
N GLU A 441 -19.70 -0.03 -20.80
CA GLU A 441 -19.36 1.40 -20.64
C GLU A 441 -18.03 1.61 -19.89
N ARG A 442 -17.32 0.53 -19.59
CA ARG A 442 -16.04 0.53 -18.84
C ARG A 442 -16.17 0.95 -17.37
N TRP A 443 -17.33 0.73 -16.73
CA TRP A 443 -17.44 0.83 -15.30
C TRP A 443 -16.87 -0.42 -14.63
N LEU A 444 -15.92 -0.21 -13.75
CA LEU A 444 -15.29 -1.25 -12.93
C LEU A 444 -16.13 -1.47 -11.67
N ALA A 445 -16.68 -2.66 -11.48
CA ALA A 445 -17.27 -3.10 -10.23
C ALA A 445 -16.15 -3.49 -9.24
N THR A 446 -15.96 -2.69 -8.18
CA THR A 446 -14.78 -2.81 -7.30
C THR A 446 -14.91 -3.90 -6.24
N GLY A 447 -16.14 -4.29 -5.92
CA GLY A 447 -16.43 -5.16 -4.78
C GLY A 447 -16.32 -4.45 -3.42
N ASP A 448 -16.13 -3.13 -3.39
CA ASP A 448 -16.14 -2.31 -2.19
C ASP A 448 -17.49 -1.61 -2.05
N ILE A 449 -18.03 -1.54 -0.84
CA ILE A 449 -19.23 -0.77 -0.50
C ILE A 449 -18.80 0.59 -0.01
N GLY A 450 -19.45 1.64 -0.47
CA GLY A 450 -19.12 3.02 -0.11
C GLY A 450 -20.31 3.94 0.03
N GLU A 451 -20.02 5.16 0.48
CA GLU A 451 -20.95 6.28 0.61
C GLU A 451 -20.28 7.51 0.01
N ILE A 452 -21.04 8.36 -0.68
CA ILE A 452 -20.59 9.65 -1.20
C ILE A 452 -21.30 10.73 -0.41
N ASP A 453 -20.53 11.65 0.16
CA ASP A 453 -21.11 12.78 0.90
C ASP A 453 -21.49 13.96 -0.01
N GLU A 454 -22.07 15.01 0.57
CA GLU A 454 -22.55 16.20 -0.16
C GLU A 454 -21.43 17.00 -0.85
N ASP A 455 -20.18 16.85 -0.39
CA ASP A 455 -18.98 17.48 -0.98
C ASP A 455 -18.33 16.60 -2.07
N GLY A 456 -18.87 15.40 -2.31
CA GLY A 456 -18.36 14.44 -3.30
C GLY A 456 -17.23 13.56 -2.80
N TYR A 457 -16.95 13.56 -1.49
CA TYR A 457 -15.93 12.68 -0.90
C TYR A 457 -16.48 11.27 -0.73
N LEU A 458 -15.66 10.28 -1.08
CA LEU A 458 -15.97 8.88 -0.92
C LEU A 458 -15.52 8.39 0.46
N ARG A 459 -16.42 7.65 1.12
CA ARG A 459 -16.11 6.82 2.28
C ARG A 459 -16.24 5.36 1.90
N ILE A 460 -15.22 4.54 2.13
CA ILE A 460 -15.31 3.09 2.01
C ILE A 460 -15.86 2.52 3.32
N VAL A 461 -16.92 1.74 3.20
CA VAL A 461 -17.54 1.06 4.35
C VAL A 461 -16.85 -0.27 4.61
N ASP A 462 -16.79 -1.16 3.61
CA ASP A 462 -16.06 -2.44 3.66
C ASP A 462 -16.11 -3.16 2.30
N ARG A 463 -15.47 -4.33 2.23
CA ARG A 463 -15.63 -5.27 1.12
C ARG A 463 -17.01 -5.92 1.10
N LYS A 464 -17.69 -5.91 -0.04
CA LYS A 464 -19.05 -6.49 -0.22
C LYS A 464 -19.13 -7.94 0.25
N LYS A 465 -18.09 -8.74 -0.03
CA LYS A 465 -18.00 -10.17 0.32
C LYS A 465 -17.52 -10.44 1.75
N GLU A 466 -17.06 -9.41 2.46
CA GLU A 466 -16.51 -9.53 3.81
C GLU A 466 -17.43 -8.96 4.88
N LEU A 467 -18.49 -8.21 4.47
CA LEU A 467 -19.48 -7.70 5.41
C LEU A 467 -20.06 -8.82 6.28
N ILE A 468 -20.04 -8.59 7.58
CA ILE A 468 -20.71 -9.46 8.54
C ILE A 468 -22.21 -9.14 8.52
N ILE A 469 -23.03 -10.14 8.19
CA ILE A 469 -24.49 -10.07 8.30
C ILE A 469 -24.90 -10.94 9.48
N ASN A 470 -25.18 -10.33 10.62
CA ASN A 470 -25.53 -11.10 11.81
C ASN A 470 -26.87 -11.84 11.66
N ALA A 471 -27.20 -12.73 12.60
CA ALA A 471 -28.45 -13.50 12.59
C ALA A 471 -29.73 -12.64 12.60
N ALA A 472 -29.63 -11.35 12.94
CA ALA A 472 -30.74 -10.38 12.89
C ALA A 472 -30.79 -9.60 11.56
N GLY A 473 -29.91 -9.91 10.59
CA GLY A 473 -29.86 -9.28 9.27
C GLY A 473 -29.20 -7.90 9.25
N LYS A 474 -28.42 -7.52 10.28
CA LYS A 474 -27.70 -6.25 10.30
C LYS A 474 -26.30 -6.41 9.68
N ASN A 475 -25.99 -5.55 8.72
CA ASN A 475 -24.67 -5.43 8.11
C ASN A 475 -23.71 -4.69 9.05
N MET A 476 -22.49 -5.21 9.18
CA MET A 476 -21.41 -4.63 9.98
C MET A 476 -20.11 -4.77 9.23
N SER A 477 -19.23 -3.78 9.35
CA SER A 477 -17.89 -3.82 8.79
C SER A 477 -16.92 -4.52 9.74
N PRO A 478 -16.41 -5.73 9.43
CA PRO A 478 -15.36 -6.35 10.22
C PRO A 478 -14.08 -5.51 10.24
N ALA A 479 -13.72 -4.86 9.12
CA ALA A 479 -12.53 -4.02 9.06
C ALA A 479 -12.62 -2.81 10.02
N SER A 480 -13.80 -2.19 10.17
CA SER A 480 -14.03 -1.13 11.16
C SER A 480 -13.87 -1.63 12.59
N ILE A 481 -14.48 -2.77 12.91
CA ILE A 481 -14.37 -3.40 14.24
C ILE A 481 -12.90 -3.70 14.58
N GLU A 482 -12.17 -4.31 13.66
CA GLU A 482 -10.76 -4.67 13.81
C GLU A 482 -9.85 -3.45 13.94
N SER A 483 -10.16 -2.36 13.22
CA SER A 483 -9.44 -1.10 13.36
C SER A 483 -9.61 -0.50 14.75
N HIS A 484 -10.82 -0.52 15.33
CA HIS A 484 -11.05 -0.07 16.69
C HIS A 484 -10.28 -0.90 17.72
N LEU A 485 -10.23 -2.24 17.54
CA LEU A 485 -9.46 -3.13 18.42
C LEU A 485 -7.97 -2.79 18.39
N LYS A 486 -7.39 -2.65 17.20
CA LYS A 486 -5.96 -2.32 17.03
C LYS A 486 -5.61 -0.91 17.54
N ALA A 487 -6.51 0.06 17.33
CA ALA A 487 -6.31 1.43 17.81
C ALA A 487 -6.34 1.55 19.35
N ALA A 488 -7.06 0.65 20.04
CA ALA A 488 -7.18 0.68 21.49
C ALA A 488 -5.89 0.26 22.22
N SER A 489 -5.03 -0.57 21.61
CA SER A 489 -3.75 -0.94 22.24
C SER A 489 -2.71 -1.41 21.22
N PRO A 490 -1.47 -0.91 21.30
CA PRO A 490 -0.34 -1.41 20.51
C PRO A 490 0.03 -2.89 20.80
N LEU A 491 -0.50 -3.47 21.88
CA LEU A 491 -0.35 -4.91 22.15
C LEU A 491 -1.03 -5.77 21.10
N ILE A 492 -2.08 -5.25 20.45
CA ILE A 492 -2.85 -5.98 19.43
C ILE A 492 -2.15 -5.82 18.08
N GLY A 493 -1.48 -6.87 17.63
CA GLY A 493 -0.81 -6.91 16.33
C GLY A 493 -1.80 -7.07 15.19
N GLN A 494 -2.71 -8.06 15.31
CA GLN A 494 -3.83 -8.28 14.39
C GLN A 494 -5.08 -8.70 15.16
N ALA A 495 -6.24 -8.43 14.56
CA ALA A 495 -7.52 -8.88 15.07
C ALA A 495 -8.42 -9.30 13.91
N VAL A 496 -9.22 -10.35 14.08
CA VAL A 496 -10.24 -10.79 13.11
C VAL A 496 -11.58 -10.85 13.81
N ALA A 497 -12.52 -10.05 13.32
CA ALA A 497 -13.90 -10.06 13.80
C ALA A 497 -14.70 -11.16 13.07
N ILE A 498 -15.43 -11.97 13.83
CA ILE A 498 -16.26 -13.06 13.34
C ILE A 498 -17.67 -12.87 13.87
N GLY A 499 -18.68 -12.87 12.99
CA GLY A 499 -20.08 -12.62 13.39
C GLY A 499 -21.10 -12.96 12.32
N ASP A 500 -20.66 -13.41 11.13
CA ASP A 500 -21.55 -13.71 10.02
C ASP A 500 -22.51 -14.85 10.36
N ALA A 501 -23.80 -14.63 10.17
CA ALA A 501 -24.88 -15.53 10.57
C ALA A 501 -24.89 -15.89 12.08
N ARG A 502 -24.16 -15.15 12.94
CA ARG A 502 -24.02 -15.42 14.38
C ARG A 502 -24.83 -14.44 15.22
N PRO A 503 -25.16 -14.79 16.48
CA PRO A 503 -25.96 -13.93 17.37
C PRO A 503 -25.19 -12.68 17.87
N TYR A 504 -23.87 -12.70 17.87
CA TYR A 504 -22.98 -11.61 18.29
C TYR A 504 -21.59 -11.79 17.69
N ASN A 505 -20.77 -10.73 17.74
CA ASN A 505 -19.40 -10.79 17.24
C ASN A 505 -18.43 -11.31 18.31
N VAL A 506 -17.47 -12.10 17.85
CA VAL A 506 -16.28 -12.53 18.60
C VAL A 506 -15.03 -12.11 17.85
N ALA A 507 -13.86 -12.16 18.50
CA ALA A 507 -12.60 -11.87 17.84
C ALA A 507 -11.53 -12.92 18.12
N LEU A 508 -10.70 -13.19 17.10
CA LEU A 508 -9.37 -13.78 17.28
C LEU A 508 -8.36 -12.65 17.29
N ILE A 509 -7.46 -12.63 18.25
CA ILE A 509 -6.45 -11.59 18.43
C ILE A 509 -5.08 -12.24 18.49
N VAL A 510 -4.08 -11.64 17.82
CA VAL A 510 -2.66 -11.98 17.99
C VAL A 510 -1.90 -10.75 18.49
N LEU A 511 -0.91 -10.99 19.35
CA LEU A 511 -0.08 -9.94 19.89
C LEU A 511 0.87 -9.37 18.82
N ASP A 512 1.27 -8.11 18.98
CA ASP A 512 2.34 -7.54 18.19
C ASP A 512 3.69 -8.14 18.61
N PRO A 513 4.44 -8.79 17.70
CA PRO A 513 5.64 -9.53 18.04
C PRO A 513 6.82 -8.64 18.49
N GLU A 514 6.79 -7.35 18.18
CA GLU A 514 7.83 -6.40 18.58
C GLU A 514 7.43 -5.64 19.85
N TYR A 515 6.17 -5.17 19.92
CA TYR A 515 5.70 -4.36 21.04
C TYR A 515 5.40 -5.19 22.30
N ALA A 516 4.78 -6.36 22.16
CA ALA A 516 4.35 -7.14 23.32
C ALA A 516 5.51 -7.61 24.22
N PRO A 517 6.66 -8.11 23.70
CA PRO A 517 7.82 -8.42 24.54
C PRO A 517 8.40 -7.19 25.24
N ALA A 518 8.48 -6.05 24.53
CA ALA A 518 8.99 -4.81 25.12
C ALA A 518 8.08 -4.26 26.23
N TRP A 519 6.76 -4.37 26.04
CA TRP A 519 5.78 -4.02 27.06
C TRP A 519 5.87 -4.96 28.28
N ALA A 520 5.94 -6.28 28.06
CA ALA A 520 6.06 -7.28 29.11
C ALA A 520 7.30 -7.06 29.98
N ALA A 521 8.46 -6.79 29.37
CA ALA A 521 9.69 -6.47 30.09
C ALA A 521 9.54 -5.25 31.00
N LYS A 522 8.84 -4.19 30.56
CA LYS A 522 8.53 -3.01 31.40
C LYS A 522 7.61 -3.33 32.59
N GLN A 523 6.76 -4.36 32.46
CA GLN A 523 5.88 -4.83 33.51
C GLN A 523 6.57 -5.85 34.44
N GLY A 524 7.84 -6.21 34.17
CA GLY A 524 8.58 -7.23 34.92
C GLY A 524 8.11 -8.67 34.64
N ILE A 525 7.51 -8.88 33.45
CA ILE A 525 7.06 -10.19 32.97
C ILE A 525 8.19 -10.79 32.12
N ASP A 526 8.77 -11.88 32.60
CA ASP A 526 9.70 -12.70 31.82
C ASP A 526 8.89 -13.62 30.89
N SER A 527 9.27 -13.66 29.59
CA SER A 527 8.63 -14.56 28.63
C SER A 527 9.58 -15.05 27.56
N ASP A 528 9.39 -16.29 27.14
CA ASP A 528 10.11 -16.93 26.04
C ASP A 528 9.43 -16.66 24.67
N GLY A 529 8.84 -15.47 24.50
CA GLY A 529 8.22 -15.04 23.23
C GLY A 529 6.72 -14.81 23.30
N VAL A 530 6.11 -14.48 22.15
CA VAL A 530 4.71 -14.08 22.03
C VAL A 530 3.74 -15.17 22.49
N ALA A 531 4.06 -16.43 22.23
CA ALA A 531 3.22 -17.57 22.64
C ALA A 531 3.05 -17.64 24.17
N ALA A 532 4.14 -17.49 24.91
CA ALA A 532 4.09 -17.49 26.39
C ALA A 532 3.35 -16.25 26.93
N LEU A 533 3.46 -15.11 26.23
CA LEU A 533 2.74 -13.88 26.59
C LEU A 533 1.24 -14.01 26.37
N ALA A 534 0.80 -14.74 25.35
CA ALA A 534 -0.63 -14.95 25.09
C ALA A 534 -1.37 -15.71 26.22
N GLU A 535 -0.65 -16.52 27.01
CA GLU A 535 -1.20 -17.23 28.16
C GLU A 535 -1.04 -16.46 29.50
N ASN A 536 -0.34 -15.31 29.48
CA ASN A 536 -0.06 -14.56 30.70
C ASN A 536 -1.28 -13.75 31.17
N GLU A 537 -1.69 -13.91 32.42
CA GLU A 537 -2.88 -13.25 32.99
C GLU A 537 -2.83 -11.71 32.92
N GLN A 538 -1.65 -11.08 33.08
CA GLN A 538 -1.54 -9.62 33.01
C GLN A 538 -1.66 -9.12 31.57
N VAL A 539 -1.13 -9.87 30.58
CA VAL A 539 -1.30 -9.59 29.16
C VAL A 539 -2.76 -9.75 28.75
N LEU A 540 -3.41 -10.84 29.17
CA LEU A 540 -4.83 -11.08 28.92
C LEU A 540 -5.70 -9.95 29.51
N ALA A 541 -5.39 -9.49 30.72
CA ALA A 541 -6.09 -8.36 31.34
C ALA A 541 -5.88 -7.06 30.58
N ALA A 542 -4.68 -6.80 30.07
CA ALA A 542 -4.39 -5.61 29.26
C ALA A 542 -5.11 -5.65 27.91
N VAL A 543 -5.15 -6.81 27.23
CA VAL A 543 -5.91 -6.99 25.99
C VAL A 543 -7.42 -6.88 26.25
N GLN A 544 -7.94 -7.43 27.36
CA GLN A 544 -9.36 -7.25 27.74
C GLN A 544 -9.71 -5.78 27.93
N ALA A 545 -8.85 -5.01 28.61
CA ALA A 545 -9.08 -3.57 28.79
C ALA A 545 -9.12 -2.83 27.43
N ALA A 546 -8.25 -3.22 26.49
CA ALA A 546 -8.27 -2.67 25.12
C ALA A 546 -9.55 -3.03 24.36
N VAL A 547 -10.03 -4.28 24.49
CA VAL A 547 -11.32 -4.69 23.89
C VAL A 547 -12.49 -3.91 24.49
N ASP A 548 -12.48 -3.67 25.81
CA ASP A 548 -13.51 -2.89 26.49
C ASP A 548 -13.49 -1.42 26.03
N GLU A 549 -12.32 -0.83 25.86
CA GLU A 549 -12.15 0.52 25.31
C GLU A 549 -12.67 0.61 23.87
N ALA A 550 -12.29 -0.34 23.01
CA ALA A 550 -12.80 -0.41 21.63
C ALA A 550 -14.34 -0.55 21.61
N ASN A 551 -14.88 -1.43 22.44
CA ASN A 551 -16.33 -1.64 22.58
C ASN A 551 -17.08 -0.36 23.01
N ALA A 552 -16.48 0.50 23.81
CA ALA A 552 -17.10 1.76 24.24
C ALA A 552 -17.28 2.75 23.07
N LYS A 553 -16.48 2.63 22.01
CA LYS A 553 -16.55 3.46 20.79
C LYS A 553 -17.48 2.87 19.71
N MET A 554 -17.90 1.60 19.86
CA MET A 554 -18.69 0.87 18.86
C MET A 554 -20.17 0.76 19.27
N SER A 555 -21.04 0.66 18.25
CA SER A 555 -22.46 0.38 18.50
C SER A 555 -22.63 -1.01 19.16
N ARG A 556 -23.70 -1.19 19.94
CA ARG A 556 -23.93 -2.44 20.70
C ARG A 556 -23.87 -3.72 19.84
N VAL A 557 -24.26 -3.64 18.59
CA VAL A 557 -24.30 -4.79 17.68
C VAL A 557 -22.92 -5.11 17.12
N GLU A 558 -22.03 -4.12 17.02
CA GLU A 558 -20.66 -4.27 16.54
C GLU A 558 -19.70 -4.76 17.62
N GLN A 559 -20.05 -4.59 18.89
CA GLN A 559 -19.20 -4.93 20.03
C GLN A 559 -18.77 -6.39 20.02
N ILE A 560 -17.49 -6.61 20.30
CA ILE A 560 -16.91 -7.92 20.55
C ILE A 560 -17.33 -8.42 21.93
N LYS A 561 -18.02 -9.53 21.98
CA LYS A 561 -18.52 -10.12 23.25
C LYS A 561 -17.53 -11.06 23.90
N ARG A 562 -16.66 -11.67 23.10
CA ARG A 562 -15.60 -12.57 23.54
C ARG A 562 -14.46 -12.54 22.54
N PHE A 563 -13.26 -12.84 23.01
CA PHE A 563 -12.12 -13.02 22.16
C PHE A 563 -11.28 -14.21 22.61
N GLU A 564 -10.46 -14.70 21.70
CA GLU A 564 -9.37 -15.64 21.99
C GLU A 564 -8.07 -14.96 21.62
N LEU A 565 -7.09 -14.97 22.55
CA LEU A 565 -5.73 -14.51 22.30
C LEU A 565 -4.90 -15.70 21.84
N LEU A 566 -4.55 -15.70 20.55
CA LEU A 566 -3.84 -16.81 19.92
C LEU A 566 -2.33 -16.76 20.27
N PRO A 567 -1.71 -17.91 20.55
CA PRO A 567 -0.28 -18.00 20.88
C PRO A 567 0.63 -17.99 19.63
N GLU A 568 0.15 -17.50 18.51
CA GLU A 568 0.84 -17.54 17.22
C GLU A 568 1.18 -16.14 16.75
N ASP A 569 2.17 -16.05 15.84
CA ASP A 569 2.49 -14.86 15.07
C ASP A 569 2.08 -15.07 13.61
N TRP A 570 1.31 -14.13 13.05
CA TRP A 570 0.86 -14.19 11.66
C TRP A 570 1.84 -13.45 10.76
N LEU A 571 2.50 -14.19 9.89
CA LEU A 571 3.54 -13.66 9.02
C LEU A 571 2.99 -13.21 7.65
N PRO A 572 3.52 -12.11 7.07
CA PRO A 572 3.20 -11.72 5.70
C PRO A 572 3.47 -12.85 4.70
N GLY A 573 2.48 -13.16 3.85
CA GLY A 573 2.57 -14.26 2.90
C GLY A 573 2.32 -15.65 3.49
N GLY A 574 2.08 -15.75 4.81
CA GLY A 574 1.66 -16.98 5.48
C GLY A 574 0.20 -17.37 5.17
N ASP A 575 -0.35 -18.29 5.97
CA ASP A 575 -1.71 -18.79 5.77
C ASP A 575 -2.77 -17.74 6.13
N GLU A 576 -2.47 -16.83 7.08
CA GLU A 576 -3.41 -15.86 7.63
C GLU A 576 -3.34 -14.49 6.95
N LEU A 577 -2.15 -14.10 6.47
CA LEU A 577 -1.93 -12.79 5.87
C LEU A 577 -1.46 -12.90 4.43
N THR A 578 -1.93 -11.97 3.59
CA THR A 578 -1.33 -11.76 2.27
C THR A 578 0.08 -11.16 2.42
N PRO A 579 0.92 -11.16 1.36
CA PRO A 579 2.20 -10.45 1.38
C PRO A 579 2.10 -8.97 1.74
N THR A 580 0.92 -8.37 1.54
CA THR A 580 0.60 -6.97 1.86
C THR A 580 -0.12 -6.81 3.20
N MET A 581 -0.02 -7.79 4.10
CA MET A 581 -0.59 -7.78 5.45
C MET A 581 -2.13 -7.75 5.52
N LYS A 582 -2.85 -8.06 4.43
CA LYS A 582 -4.32 -8.18 4.44
C LYS A 582 -4.73 -9.55 4.97
N LEU A 583 -5.78 -9.58 5.79
CA LEU A 583 -6.33 -10.81 6.39
C LEU A 583 -6.90 -11.74 5.32
N LYS A 584 -6.56 -13.02 5.41
CA LYS A 584 -7.16 -14.10 4.62
C LYS A 584 -8.29 -14.74 5.46
N ARG A 585 -9.46 -14.08 5.53
CA ARG A 585 -10.54 -14.41 6.46
C ARG A 585 -11.00 -15.86 6.41
N ARG A 586 -11.14 -16.43 5.19
CA ARG A 586 -11.58 -17.80 5.03
C ARG A 586 -10.54 -18.81 5.53
N PRO A 587 -9.26 -18.75 5.13
CA PRO A 587 -8.21 -19.59 5.72
C PRO A 587 -8.11 -19.47 7.24
N ILE A 588 -8.25 -18.26 7.80
CA ILE A 588 -8.28 -18.04 9.24
C ILE A 588 -9.49 -18.76 9.88
N ALA A 589 -10.69 -18.57 9.32
CA ALA A 589 -11.89 -19.19 9.85
C ALA A 589 -11.83 -20.72 9.80
N ASP A 590 -11.26 -21.29 8.72
CA ASP A 590 -11.09 -22.73 8.55
C ASP A 590 -10.02 -23.29 9.53
N LYS A 591 -8.90 -22.57 9.72
CA LYS A 591 -7.80 -23.00 10.60
C LYS A 591 -8.18 -22.97 12.08
N TYR A 592 -8.89 -21.93 12.52
CA TYR A 592 -9.24 -21.69 13.92
C TYR A 592 -10.73 -21.99 14.23
N GLU A 593 -11.33 -22.90 13.49
CA GLU A 593 -12.76 -23.27 13.66
C GLU A 593 -13.08 -23.69 15.11
N ALA A 594 -12.17 -24.44 15.75
CA ALA A 594 -12.37 -24.95 17.10
C ALA A 594 -12.39 -23.83 18.15
N GLU A 595 -11.49 -22.86 18.06
CA GLU A 595 -11.40 -21.67 18.89
C GLU A 595 -12.64 -20.80 18.73
N ILE A 596 -13.05 -20.55 17.47
CA ILE A 596 -14.24 -19.78 17.13
C ILE A 596 -15.50 -20.42 17.73
N GLU A 597 -15.73 -21.72 17.51
CA GLU A 597 -16.89 -22.42 18.08
C GLU A 597 -16.84 -22.45 19.62
N GLY A 598 -15.64 -22.54 20.20
CA GLY A 598 -15.43 -22.43 21.64
C GLY A 598 -15.91 -21.10 22.23
N LEU A 599 -15.74 -19.99 21.51
CA LEU A 599 -16.21 -18.67 21.92
C LEU A 599 -17.74 -18.57 21.92
N TYR A 600 -18.43 -19.27 21.02
CA TYR A 600 -19.91 -19.31 21.00
C TYR A 600 -20.48 -20.35 21.97
N ALA A 601 -19.80 -21.48 22.21
CA ALA A 601 -20.27 -22.53 23.11
C ALA A 601 -20.33 -22.12 24.58
N LYS A 602 -19.46 -21.19 25.05
CA LYS A 602 -19.45 -20.65 26.43
C LYS A 602 -20.69 -19.78 26.77
N ALA A 603 -21.69 -19.69 25.89
CA ALA A 603 -22.88 -18.84 26.05
C ALA A 603 -24.08 -19.51 26.72
N LYS A 604 -23.89 -20.68 27.36
CA LYS A 604 -24.96 -21.35 28.10
C LYS A 604 -24.94 -21.04 29.59
#